data_cfd75dcd9dc5d44cdac15d8d9942df7a
#
_entry.id   cfd75dcd9dc5d44cdac15d8d9942df7a
#
_cell.length_a   1.000
_cell.length_b   1.000
_cell.length_c   1.000
_cell.angle_alpha   90.00
_cell.angle_beta   90.00
_cell.angle_gamma   90.00
#
_symmetry.space_group_name_H-M   'P 1'
#
loop_
_entity.id
_entity.type
_entity.pdbx_description
1 polymer ?
#
loop_
_entity_poly.entity_id
_entity_poly.type
_entity_poly.pdbx_seq_one_letter_code
_entity_poly.pdbx_strand_id
1 'polypeptide(L)'
;GGRINDKTHYRVYGKWFTRDDGVFSDGTDGADNWYQGRGGFRIDWEPTGDDLLTLQGDIYGSNEGQTYRADPENPATEFSDAIHANGGNFLGRWTRRLDAKSELTVQTYYDRTDRDLEQFVETRDTFDIEMDHRFALGSWNSITWGLGYRLTSNDVEDTATIMWDNDGLNLQLFSGFIQDQIAIVPHKLLLTLGSKFEHNDFTGFEVQPSARVSWTPTSRQTFWGAISRAVRTPAQSDRDMKFTVDTDKVAGLPLVFFGNDQFDTEEVVVYELGYRVQPTDRVTMDLALFYNVYDDLRSLENKGVSIDPLPPHIRVEVDNLLGARTYGFELAGTWQAMPWWRWQATYAYIRLDIDPAATSTDTEREEGDVPRHTIMLRSTMDLPGHFEFDTGLRYVDALVTQDVPSYLVVDVRLGWRPNPRWELSVVGQNLLDSQHPEFASLFTVQRTEVEHSVYGRVTMRF
;
A
#
# COMPACT_ATOMS: atom_id res chain seq x y z
N GLY A 1 -16.87 14.13 -18.21
CA GLY A 1 -17.45 12.87 -18.68
C GLY A 1 -18.86 13.06 -19.22
N GLY A 2 -19.38 12.03 -19.86
CA GLY A 2 -20.69 12.11 -20.46
C GLY A 2 -21.19 10.77 -21.00
N ARG A 3 -22.28 10.84 -21.72
CA ARG A 3 -22.93 9.71 -22.42
C ARG A 3 -22.86 9.93 -23.92
N ILE A 4 -22.29 8.98 -24.64
CA ILE A 4 -22.27 9.00 -26.13
C ILE A 4 -23.61 8.55 -26.66
N ASN A 5 -24.19 7.50 -26.06
CA ASN A 5 -25.53 6.96 -26.32
C ASN A 5 -26.05 6.24 -25.09
N ASP A 6 -27.24 5.62 -25.14
CA ASP A 6 -27.86 4.95 -23.98
C ASP A 6 -27.06 3.76 -23.43
N LYS A 7 -26.06 3.28 -24.16
CA LYS A 7 -25.25 2.10 -23.84
C LYS A 7 -23.77 2.44 -23.63
N THR A 8 -23.37 3.69 -23.83
CA THR A 8 -21.94 4.06 -23.80
C THR A 8 -21.73 5.32 -23.01
N HIS A 9 -20.97 5.18 -21.93
CA HIS A 9 -20.55 6.27 -21.05
C HIS A 9 -19.04 6.46 -21.15
N TYR A 10 -18.59 7.69 -20.98
CA TYR A 10 -17.16 8.01 -20.98
C TYR A 10 -16.78 9.01 -19.91
N ARG A 11 -15.54 8.94 -19.49
CA ARG A 11 -14.86 9.94 -18.65
C ARG A 11 -13.48 10.22 -19.23
N VAL A 12 -13.10 11.49 -19.26
CA VAL A 12 -11.73 11.94 -19.52
C VAL A 12 -11.35 12.87 -18.40
N TYR A 13 -10.13 12.84 -17.96
CA TYR A 13 -9.60 13.74 -16.95
C TYR A 13 -8.16 14.14 -17.25
N GLY A 14 -7.79 15.31 -16.76
CA GLY A 14 -6.40 15.74 -16.61
C GLY A 14 -6.22 16.29 -15.20
N LYS A 15 -5.08 16.04 -14.60
CA LYS A 15 -4.68 16.56 -13.30
C LYS A 15 -3.23 17.00 -13.36
N TRP A 16 -2.97 18.18 -12.83
CA TRP A 16 -1.63 18.63 -12.56
C TRP A 16 -1.58 19.18 -11.14
N PHE A 17 -0.48 18.96 -10.45
CA PHE A 17 -0.27 19.50 -9.12
C PHE A 17 1.22 19.62 -8.82
N THR A 18 1.54 20.48 -7.87
CA THR A 18 2.86 20.66 -7.28
C THR A 18 2.76 20.53 -5.76
N ARG A 19 3.83 20.09 -5.15
CA ARG A 19 4.07 20.10 -3.72
C ARG A 19 5.33 20.91 -3.48
N ASP A 20 5.30 21.71 -2.44
CA ASP A 20 6.44 22.48 -1.95
C ASP A 20 7.38 21.58 -1.17
N ASP A 21 8.57 22.08 -0.88
CA ASP A 21 9.56 21.38 -0.07
C ASP A 21 9.01 21.07 1.33
N GLY A 22 9.41 19.94 1.91
CA GLY A 22 9.41 19.72 3.34
C GLY A 22 10.55 20.51 3.98
N VAL A 23 10.60 20.54 5.30
CA VAL A 23 11.64 21.27 6.03
C VAL A 23 12.53 20.34 6.83
N PHE A 24 13.80 20.69 6.97
CA PHE A 24 14.67 20.05 7.95
C PHE A 24 14.34 20.51 9.37
N SER A 25 14.84 19.80 10.38
CA SER A 25 14.59 20.13 11.79
C SER A 25 15.07 21.53 12.21
N ASP A 26 15.95 22.15 11.44
CA ASP A 26 16.42 23.53 11.65
C ASP A 26 15.55 24.58 10.92
N GLY A 27 14.53 24.14 10.18
CA GLY A 27 13.61 24.99 9.43
C GLY A 27 14.11 25.41 8.05
N THR A 28 15.18 24.81 7.55
CA THR A 28 15.64 25.02 6.17
C THR A 28 14.92 24.08 5.20
N ASP A 29 14.75 24.49 3.94
CA ASP A 29 14.04 23.72 2.90
C ASP A 29 14.77 22.41 2.57
N GLY A 30 14.03 21.33 2.40
CA GLY A 30 14.55 19.98 2.17
C GLY A 30 14.94 19.68 0.71
N ALA A 31 14.66 20.58 -0.23
CA ALA A 31 14.82 20.40 -1.68
C ALA A 31 14.13 19.12 -2.20
N ASP A 32 12.98 18.78 -1.60
CA ASP A 32 12.14 17.61 -1.92
C ASP A 32 10.80 18.00 -2.54
N ASN A 33 10.71 19.20 -3.13
CA ASN A 33 9.54 19.61 -3.89
C ASN A 33 9.29 18.71 -5.10
N TRP A 34 8.03 18.58 -5.49
CA TRP A 34 7.69 17.74 -6.62
C TRP A 34 6.42 18.18 -7.35
N TYR A 35 6.35 17.84 -8.62
CA TYR A 35 5.15 18.03 -9.42
C TYR A 35 4.83 16.81 -10.25
N GLN A 36 3.53 16.62 -10.55
CA GLN A 36 3.07 15.55 -11.41
C GLN A 36 1.96 16.06 -12.33
N GLY A 37 2.07 15.71 -13.61
CA GLY A 37 1.00 15.77 -14.59
C GLY A 37 0.48 14.38 -14.90
N ARG A 38 -0.85 14.20 -14.93
CA ARG A 38 -1.45 12.95 -15.39
C ARG A 38 -2.75 13.17 -16.13
N GLY A 39 -3.06 12.31 -17.09
CA GLY A 39 -4.32 12.30 -17.81
C GLY A 39 -4.78 10.89 -18.11
N GLY A 40 -6.08 10.71 -18.21
CA GLY A 40 -6.62 9.40 -18.48
C GLY A 40 -8.05 9.43 -18.98
N PHE A 41 -8.50 8.26 -19.41
CA PHE A 41 -9.85 8.06 -19.91
C PHE A 41 -10.43 6.75 -19.40
N ARG A 42 -11.76 6.67 -19.43
CA ARG A 42 -12.53 5.44 -19.26
C ARG A 42 -13.75 5.47 -20.16
N ILE A 43 -14.04 4.33 -20.77
CA ILE A 43 -15.24 4.07 -21.57
C ILE A 43 -15.89 2.81 -21.01
N ASP A 44 -17.19 2.90 -20.68
CA ASP A 44 -18.02 1.77 -20.32
C ASP A 44 -19.08 1.60 -21.42
N TRP A 45 -19.14 0.42 -22.03
CA TRP A 45 -20.02 0.08 -23.13
C TRP A 45 -20.83 -1.19 -22.83
N GLU A 46 -22.14 -1.09 -22.91
CA GLU A 46 -23.11 -2.18 -22.72
C GLU A 46 -23.70 -2.59 -24.05
N PRO A 47 -22.98 -3.36 -24.92
CA PRO A 47 -23.49 -3.74 -26.25
C PRO A 47 -24.80 -4.51 -26.18
N THR A 48 -24.94 -5.35 -25.16
CA THR A 48 -26.17 -6.12 -24.87
C THR A 48 -26.57 -5.90 -23.41
N GLY A 49 -27.71 -6.44 -22.98
CA GLY A 49 -28.10 -6.42 -21.55
C GLY A 49 -27.24 -7.32 -20.64
N ASP A 50 -26.44 -8.21 -21.23
CA ASP A 50 -25.64 -9.19 -20.53
C ASP A 50 -24.13 -8.92 -20.64
N ASP A 51 -23.71 -8.02 -21.48
CA ASP A 51 -22.30 -7.69 -21.70
C ASP A 51 -21.97 -6.28 -21.23
N LEU A 52 -20.89 -6.13 -20.47
CA LEU A 52 -20.26 -4.87 -20.12
C LEU A 52 -18.78 -4.90 -20.55
N LEU A 53 -18.38 -3.94 -21.38
CA LEU A 53 -16.98 -3.71 -21.72
C LEU A 53 -16.51 -2.41 -21.08
N THR A 54 -15.39 -2.47 -20.38
CA THR A 54 -14.68 -1.31 -19.86
C THR A 54 -13.33 -1.20 -20.52
N LEU A 55 -13.02 -0.02 -21.08
CA LEU A 55 -11.69 0.34 -21.55
C LEU A 55 -11.23 1.56 -20.74
N GLN A 56 -10.02 1.51 -20.20
CA GLN A 56 -9.44 2.65 -19.49
C GLN A 56 -7.93 2.69 -19.68
N GLY A 57 -7.38 3.87 -19.53
CA GLY A 57 -5.93 4.08 -19.55
C GLY A 57 -5.56 5.43 -18.96
N ASP A 58 -4.35 5.46 -18.43
CA ASP A 58 -3.74 6.62 -17.79
C ASP A 58 -2.30 6.78 -18.28
N ILE A 59 -1.86 8.02 -18.37
CA ILE A 59 -0.46 8.40 -18.54
C ILE A 59 -0.07 9.42 -17.48
N TYR A 60 1.16 9.37 -16.98
CA TYR A 60 1.68 10.34 -16.03
C TYR A 60 3.16 10.64 -16.26
N GLY A 61 3.58 11.80 -15.75
CA GLY A 61 4.98 12.18 -15.62
C GLY A 61 5.15 13.01 -14.37
N SER A 62 6.19 12.74 -13.59
CA SER A 62 6.57 13.47 -12.39
C SER A 62 8.05 13.82 -12.37
N ASN A 63 8.35 14.87 -11.61
CA ASN A 63 9.69 15.23 -11.22
C ASN A 63 9.64 15.49 -9.71
N GLU A 64 10.50 14.79 -8.97
CA GLU A 64 10.47 14.73 -7.51
C GLU A 64 11.87 15.02 -6.99
N GLY A 65 12.02 16.14 -6.28
CA GLY A 65 13.28 16.50 -5.63
C GLY A 65 13.59 15.55 -4.47
N GLN A 66 14.88 15.30 -4.24
CA GLN A 66 15.33 14.56 -3.08
C GLN A 66 16.73 14.99 -2.66
N THR A 67 16.95 15.11 -1.35
CA THR A 67 18.27 15.40 -0.81
C THR A 67 18.91 14.12 -0.26
N TYR A 68 20.10 13.84 -0.75
CA TYR A 68 20.92 12.71 -0.35
C TYR A 68 22.12 13.18 0.46
N ARG A 69 22.60 12.34 1.33
CA ARG A 69 23.88 12.52 2.02
C ARG A 69 24.65 11.21 1.98
N ALA A 70 25.74 11.15 1.24
CA ALA A 70 26.54 9.95 1.05
C ALA A 70 27.16 9.47 2.39
N ASP A 71 27.61 10.39 3.23
CA ASP A 71 28.01 10.17 4.61
C ASP A 71 27.05 10.90 5.55
N PRO A 72 26.20 10.19 6.34
CA PRO A 72 25.23 10.81 7.24
C PRO A 72 25.81 11.78 8.27
N GLU A 73 27.11 11.67 8.61
CA GLU A 73 27.78 12.58 9.57
C GLU A 73 28.55 13.72 8.90
N ASN A 74 28.72 13.69 7.58
CA ASN A 74 29.47 14.70 6.86
C ASN A 74 28.56 15.53 5.94
N PRO A 75 28.11 16.72 6.37
CA PRO A 75 27.24 17.58 5.54
C PRO A 75 27.85 17.98 4.19
N ALA A 76 29.18 17.88 4.04
CA ALA A 76 29.85 18.20 2.78
C ALA A 76 29.60 17.15 1.68
N THR A 77 29.01 15.99 2.03
CA THR A 77 28.61 14.94 1.07
C THR A 77 27.14 15.03 0.67
N GLU A 78 26.44 16.09 1.11
CA GLU A 78 25.06 16.34 0.75
C GLU A 78 24.93 16.85 -0.68
N PHE A 79 23.98 16.28 -1.42
CA PHE A 79 23.61 16.74 -2.75
C PHE A 79 22.11 16.53 -2.97
N SER A 80 21.53 17.36 -3.83
CA SER A 80 20.12 17.23 -4.20
C SER A 80 20.03 16.78 -5.65
N ASP A 81 19.11 15.87 -5.93
CA ASP A 81 18.82 15.37 -7.26
C ASP A 81 17.32 15.29 -7.50
N ALA A 82 16.92 15.14 -8.74
CA ALA A 82 15.53 15.03 -9.15
C ALA A 82 15.23 13.63 -9.69
N ILE A 83 14.25 13.00 -9.10
CA ILE A 83 13.68 11.75 -9.58
C ILE A 83 12.76 12.04 -10.74
N HIS A 84 12.97 11.41 -11.87
CA HIS A 84 12.06 11.42 -12.99
C HIS A 84 11.28 10.11 -13.04
N ALA A 85 9.94 10.18 -12.90
CA ALA A 85 9.09 9.01 -13.05
C ALA A 85 8.02 9.28 -14.10
N ASN A 86 7.99 8.40 -15.11
CA ASN A 86 7.02 8.44 -16.19
C ASN A 86 6.36 7.08 -16.32
N GLY A 87 5.13 7.05 -16.81
CA GLY A 87 4.48 5.78 -17.04
C GLY A 87 3.08 5.92 -17.62
N GLY A 88 2.50 4.76 -17.87
CA GLY A 88 1.14 4.67 -18.36
C GLY A 88 0.63 3.25 -18.43
N ASN A 89 -0.69 3.14 -18.40
CA ASN A 89 -1.36 1.86 -18.47
C ASN A 89 -2.55 1.88 -19.42
N PHE A 90 -2.92 0.70 -19.87
CA PHE A 90 -4.13 0.45 -20.60
C PHE A 90 -4.77 -0.84 -20.11
N LEU A 91 -6.07 -0.80 -19.79
CA LEU A 91 -6.85 -1.92 -19.30
C LEU A 91 -8.11 -2.13 -20.11
N GLY A 92 -8.36 -3.37 -20.48
CA GLY A 92 -9.62 -3.86 -21.05
C GLY A 92 -10.25 -4.89 -20.13
N ARG A 93 -11.55 -4.73 -19.83
CA ARG A 93 -12.34 -5.70 -19.06
C ARG A 93 -13.63 -5.99 -19.78
N TRP A 94 -13.96 -7.27 -19.91
CA TRP A 94 -15.23 -7.75 -20.40
C TRP A 94 -15.90 -8.60 -19.32
N THR A 95 -17.11 -8.19 -18.92
CA THR A 95 -17.95 -8.93 -17.99
C THR A 95 -19.19 -9.38 -18.72
N ARG A 96 -19.49 -10.67 -18.66
CA ARG A 96 -20.68 -11.27 -19.28
C ARG A 96 -21.50 -12.06 -18.27
N ARG A 97 -22.77 -11.70 -18.18
CA ARG A 97 -23.76 -12.50 -17.49
C ARG A 97 -24.16 -13.67 -18.42
N LEU A 98 -23.79 -14.89 -18.01
CA LEU A 98 -24.13 -16.11 -18.76
C LEU A 98 -25.58 -16.54 -18.49
N ASP A 99 -26.02 -16.36 -17.23
CA ASP A 99 -27.42 -16.51 -16.79
C ASP A 99 -27.66 -15.69 -15.51
N ALA A 100 -28.84 -15.88 -14.87
CA ALA A 100 -29.21 -15.13 -13.66
C ALA A 100 -28.28 -15.40 -12.44
N LYS A 101 -27.45 -16.44 -12.49
CA LYS A 101 -26.61 -16.91 -11.39
C LYS A 101 -25.17 -17.18 -11.80
N SER A 102 -24.81 -16.82 -13.02
CA SER A 102 -23.49 -17.11 -13.59
C SER A 102 -22.95 -15.89 -14.33
N GLU A 103 -21.72 -15.49 -13.97
CA GLU A 103 -21.02 -14.34 -14.54
C GLU A 103 -19.57 -14.70 -14.81
N LEU A 104 -19.11 -14.34 -16.01
CA LEU A 104 -17.73 -14.47 -16.45
C LEU A 104 -17.11 -13.08 -16.60
N THR A 105 -15.92 -12.88 -16.08
CA THR A 105 -15.11 -11.68 -16.29
C THR A 105 -13.77 -12.06 -16.89
N VAL A 106 -13.34 -11.34 -17.91
CA VAL A 106 -11.99 -11.40 -18.47
C VAL A 106 -11.40 -10.00 -18.44
N GLN A 107 -10.21 -9.87 -17.87
CA GLN A 107 -9.47 -8.63 -17.78
C GLN A 107 -8.08 -8.80 -18.36
N THR A 108 -7.60 -7.79 -19.06
CA THR A 108 -6.19 -7.69 -19.44
C THR A 108 -5.71 -6.27 -19.26
N TYR A 109 -4.46 -6.11 -18.85
CA TYR A 109 -3.82 -4.81 -18.83
C TYR A 109 -2.36 -4.88 -19.27
N TYR A 110 -1.88 -3.73 -19.69
CA TYR A 110 -0.47 -3.43 -19.88
C TYR A 110 -0.14 -2.18 -19.08
N ASP A 111 0.98 -2.21 -18.37
CA ASP A 111 1.51 -1.11 -17.58
C ASP A 111 3.00 -0.94 -17.89
N ARG A 112 3.44 0.31 -18.07
CA ARG A 112 4.84 0.66 -18.18
C ARG A 112 5.19 1.74 -17.17
N THR A 113 6.30 1.55 -16.47
CA THR A 113 6.90 2.52 -15.55
C THR A 113 8.37 2.69 -15.88
N ASP A 114 8.80 3.93 -16.10
CA ASP A 114 10.19 4.33 -16.24
C ASP A 114 10.56 5.21 -15.04
N ARG A 115 11.63 4.86 -14.31
CA ARG A 115 12.17 5.59 -13.16
C ARG A 115 13.65 5.87 -13.37
N ASP A 116 14.04 7.11 -13.15
CA ASP A 116 15.41 7.56 -13.25
C ASP A 116 15.74 8.37 -11.98
N LEU A 117 16.54 7.76 -11.12
CA LEU A 117 17.08 8.31 -9.89
C LEU A 117 18.60 8.16 -9.93
N GLU A 118 19.34 9.02 -9.23
CA GLU A 118 20.80 8.90 -9.09
C GLU A 118 21.24 7.50 -8.62
N GLN A 119 20.47 6.87 -7.74
CA GLN A 119 20.79 5.57 -7.17
C GLN A 119 20.10 4.39 -7.85
N PHE A 120 19.11 4.62 -8.71
CA PHE A 120 18.29 3.55 -9.26
C PHE A 120 17.64 3.95 -10.58
N VAL A 121 17.97 3.24 -11.64
CA VAL A 121 17.36 3.41 -12.97
C VAL A 121 16.62 2.13 -13.33
N GLU A 122 15.33 2.24 -13.64
CA GLU A 122 14.46 1.10 -13.93
C GLU A 122 13.47 1.42 -15.03
N THR A 123 13.35 0.49 -15.98
CA THR A 123 12.21 0.38 -16.90
C THR A 123 11.49 -0.92 -16.64
N ARG A 124 10.21 -0.85 -16.32
CA ARG A 124 9.37 -2.03 -16.06
C ARG A 124 8.15 -2.05 -16.95
N ASP A 125 7.97 -3.16 -17.67
CA ASP A 125 6.81 -3.48 -18.47
C ASP A 125 6.04 -4.65 -17.83
N THR A 126 4.74 -4.52 -17.65
CA THR A 126 3.90 -5.58 -17.09
C THR A 126 2.73 -5.85 -18.03
N PHE A 127 2.58 -7.08 -18.46
CA PHE A 127 1.39 -7.60 -19.13
C PHE A 127 0.68 -8.57 -18.21
N ASP A 128 -0.64 -8.46 -18.11
CA ASP A 128 -1.46 -9.31 -17.25
C ASP A 128 -2.77 -9.67 -17.96
N ILE A 129 -3.19 -10.93 -17.81
CA ILE A 129 -4.50 -11.41 -18.23
C ILE A 129 -5.10 -12.31 -17.15
N GLU A 130 -6.33 -12.03 -16.76
CA GLU A 130 -7.09 -12.77 -15.75
C GLU A 130 -8.49 -13.13 -16.27
N MET A 131 -8.98 -14.28 -15.86
CA MET A 131 -10.32 -14.76 -16.13
C MET A 131 -10.95 -15.27 -14.82
N ASP A 132 -12.11 -14.75 -14.48
CA ASP A 132 -12.90 -15.16 -13.32
C ASP A 132 -14.27 -15.64 -13.76
N HIS A 133 -14.72 -16.76 -13.20
CA HIS A 133 -16.07 -17.27 -13.40
C HIS A 133 -16.72 -17.51 -12.03
N ARG A 134 -17.81 -16.83 -11.80
CA ARG A 134 -18.64 -17.01 -10.62
C ARG A 134 -19.98 -17.65 -11.02
N PHE A 135 -20.40 -18.69 -10.29
CA PHE A 135 -21.71 -19.31 -10.51
C PHE A 135 -22.28 -19.89 -9.22
N ALA A 136 -23.61 -19.97 -9.15
CA ALA A 136 -24.28 -20.63 -8.04
C ALA A 136 -24.50 -22.12 -8.36
N LEU A 137 -24.07 -22.99 -7.44
CA LEU A 137 -24.32 -24.42 -7.49
C LEU A 137 -25.44 -24.77 -6.50
N GLY A 138 -26.64 -24.95 -7.04
CA GLY A 138 -27.84 -25.11 -6.23
C GLY A 138 -28.24 -23.81 -5.50
N SER A 139 -28.75 -23.94 -4.26
CA SER A 139 -29.16 -22.80 -3.41
C SER A 139 -28.20 -22.51 -2.27
N TRP A 140 -27.17 -23.30 -2.10
CA TRP A 140 -26.30 -23.29 -0.92
C TRP A 140 -24.88 -22.80 -1.22
N ASN A 141 -24.40 -23.01 -2.44
CA ASN A 141 -23.02 -22.76 -2.84
C ASN A 141 -22.94 -21.66 -3.88
N SER A 142 -21.97 -20.78 -3.73
CA SER A 142 -21.55 -19.82 -4.73
C SER A 142 -20.06 -20.01 -4.99
N ILE A 143 -19.75 -20.66 -6.12
CA ILE A 143 -18.37 -20.99 -6.50
C ILE A 143 -17.82 -19.84 -7.32
N THR A 144 -16.61 -19.43 -7.01
CA THR A 144 -15.81 -18.54 -7.82
C THR A 144 -14.47 -19.20 -8.08
N TRP A 145 -14.04 -19.25 -9.32
CA TRP A 145 -12.72 -19.72 -9.71
C TRP A 145 -12.14 -18.82 -10.79
N GLY A 146 -10.84 -18.77 -10.88
CA GLY A 146 -10.18 -17.96 -11.88
C GLY A 146 -8.79 -18.47 -12.22
N LEU A 147 -8.27 -17.99 -13.34
CA LEU A 147 -6.93 -18.23 -13.84
C LEU A 147 -6.30 -16.88 -14.22
N GLY A 148 -5.00 -16.75 -14.00
CA GLY A 148 -4.25 -15.56 -14.32
C GLY A 148 -2.87 -15.90 -14.88
N TYR A 149 -2.38 -15.02 -15.73
CA TYR A 149 -1.00 -15.02 -16.20
C TYR A 149 -0.46 -13.60 -16.22
N ARG A 150 0.73 -13.40 -15.62
CA ARG A 150 1.46 -12.14 -15.65
C ARG A 150 2.86 -12.34 -16.16
N LEU A 151 3.28 -11.44 -17.05
CA LEU A 151 4.64 -11.29 -17.50
C LEU A 151 5.15 -9.92 -17.10
N THR A 152 6.22 -9.86 -16.32
CA THR A 152 6.92 -8.62 -15.96
C THR A 152 8.29 -8.66 -16.58
N SER A 153 8.61 -7.70 -17.45
CA SER A 153 9.95 -7.43 -17.95
C SER A 153 10.51 -6.25 -17.17
N ASN A 154 11.65 -6.42 -16.56
CA ASN A 154 12.32 -5.40 -15.75
C ASN A 154 13.73 -5.22 -16.27
N ASP A 155 14.06 -4.00 -16.72
CA ASP A 155 15.39 -3.58 -17.12
C ASP A 155 15.89 -2.57 -16.08
N VAL A 156 17.05 -2.83 -15.49
CA VAL A 156 17.70 -2.00 -14.47
C VAL A 156 19.10 -1.64 -14.91
N GLU A 157 19.61 -0.49 -14.49
CA GLU A 157 20.95 -0.06 -14.81
C GLU A 157 21.81 0.02 -13.56
N ASP A 158 23.10 -0.31 -13.71
CA ASP A 158 24.10 -0.11 -12.66
C ASP A 158 24.31 1.38 -12.41
N THR A 159 24.36 1.75 -11.14
CA THR A 159 24.71 3.10 -10.68
C THR A 159 25.98 3.05 -9.83
N ALA A 160 26.40 4.22 -9.32
CA ALA A 160 27.57 4.28 -8.44
C ALA A 160 27.38 3.51 -7.12
N THR A 161 26.14 3.35 -6.65
CA THR A 161 25.79 2.75 -5.36
C THR A 161 25.09 1.41 -5.48
N ILE A 162 24.38 1.17 -6.58
CA ILE A 162 23.64 -0.08 -6.81
C ILE A 162 24.17 -0.74 -8.08
N MET A 163 24.48 -2.03 -7.97
CA MET A 163 24.84 -2.92 -9.08
C MET A 163 23.92 -4.12 -9.09
N TRP A 164 23.69 -4.68 -10.26
CA TRP A 164 22.81 -5.83 -10.47
C TRP A 164 23.58 -7.01 -11.06
N ASP A 165 23.30 -8.22 -10.59
CA ASP A 165 23.85 -9.44 -11.20
C ASP A 165 23.14 -9.75 -12.54
N ASN A 166 21.88 -9.33 -12.68
CA ASN A 166 21.09 -9.38 -13.91
C ASN A 166 20.44 -8.04 -14.17
N ASP A 167 20.84 -7.36 -15.24
CA ASP A 167 20.31 -6.05 -15.66
C ASP A 167 18.93 -6.16 -16.34
N GLY A 168 18.60 -7.30 -16.92
CA GLY A 168 17.31 -7.58 -17.57
C GLY A 168 16.67 -8.88 -17.06
N LEU A 169 15.46 -8.81 -16.50
CA LEU A 169 14.76 -9.94 -15.92
C LEU A 169 13.33 -10.04 -16.45
N ASN A 170 12.96 -11.23 -16.95
CA ASN A 170 11.59 -11.55 -17.34
C ASN A 170 11.00 -12.53 -16.34
N LEU A 171 9.99 -12.10 -15.59
CA LEU A 171 9.33 -12.89 -14.56
C LEU A 171 7.94 -13.31 -15.02
N GLN A 172 7.65 -14.57 -14.91
CA GLN A 172 6.34 -15.14 -15.21
C GLN A 172 5.64 -15.58 -13.93
N LEU A 173 4.37 -15.26 -13.84
CA LEU A 173 3.49 -15.68 -12.76
C LEU A 173 2.25 -16.33 -13.36
N PHE A 174 2.07 -17.62 -13.12
CA PHE A 174 0.82 -18.32 -13.36
C PHE A 174 0.05 -18.42 -12.06
N SER A 175 -1.23 -18.09 -12.09
CA SER A 175 -2.08 -18.16 -10.91
C SER A 175 -3.41 -18.83 -11.22
N GLY A 176 -3.98 -19.47 -10.21
CA GLY A 176 -5.34 -19.97 -10.26
C GLY A 176 -5.90 -20.01 -8.85
N PHE A 177 -7.20 -19.80 -8.73
CA PHE A 177 -7.87 -19.91 -7.44
C PHE A 177 -9.22 -20.56 -7.58
N ILE A 178 -9.68 -21.14 -6.47
CA ILE A 178 -11.05 -21.61 -6.32
C ILE A 178 -11.55 -21.24 -4.91
N GLN A 179 -12.79 -20.78 -4.84
CA GLN A 179 -13.47 -20.44 -3.61
C GLN A 179 -14.91 -20.92 -3.66
N ASP A 180 -15.42 -21.51 -2.59
CA ASP A 180 -16.82 -21.81 -2.39
C ASP A 180 -17.37 -21.05 -1.18
N GLN A 181 -18.42 -20.29 -1.37
CA GLN A 181 -19.20 -19.66 -0.33
C GLN A 181 -20.45 -20.49 -0.05
N ILE A 182 -20.48 -21.15 1.10
CA ILE A 182 -21.49 -22.10 1.53
C ILE A 182 -22.46 -21.43 2.50
N ALA A 183 -23.73 -21.33 2.13
CA ALA A 183 -24.79 -20.81 2.99
C ALA A 183 -25.29 -21.94 3.93
N ILE A 184 -24.57 -22.17 5.06
CA ILE A 184 -24.94 -23.18 6.05
C ILE A 184 -26.34 -22.91 6.62
N VAL A 185 -26.60 -21.62 6.93
CA VAL A 185 -27.93 -21.10 7.22
C VAL A 185 -28.15 -19.87 6.35
N PRO A 186 -29.06 -19.92 5.38
CA PRO A 186 -29.30 -18.81 4.45
C PRO A 186 -29.48 -17.49 5.20
N HIS A 187 -28.75 -16.47 4.73
CA HIS A 187 -28.70 -15.11 5.29
C HIS A 187 -28.21 -14.97 6.73
N LYS A 188 -27.77 -16.06 7.38
CA LYS A 188 -27.33 -16.03 8.80
C LYS A 188 -25.93 -16.58 9.02
N LEU A 189 -25.60 -17.71 8.41
CA LEU A 189 -24.33 -18.38 8.64
C LEU A 189 -23.72 -18.78 7.31
N LEU A 190 -22.62 -18.12 6.96
CA LEU A 190 -21.86 -18.37 5.75
C LEU A 190 -20.50 -18.94 6.11
N LEU A 191 -20.06 -19.98 5.40
CA LEU A 191 -18.70 -20.50 5.43
C LEU A 191 -18.09 -20.24 4.03
N THR A 192 -16.92 -19.62 3.98
CA THR A 192 -16.15 -19.46 2.76
C THR A 192 -14.87 -20.27 2.88
N LEU A 193 -14.62 -21.15 1.92
CA LEU A 193 -13.40 -21.94 1.82
C LEU A 193 -12.78 -21.66 0.45
N GLY A 194 -11.47 -21.45 0.41
CA GLY A 194 -10.78 -21.20 -0.83
C GLY A 194 -9.29 -21.45 -0.76
N SER A 195 -8.66 -21.53 -1.90
CA SER A 195 -7.20 -21.51 -2.02
C SER A 195 -6.79 -20.83 -3.32
N LYS A 196 -5.68 -20.09 -3.26
CA LYS A 196 -4.95 -19.61 -4.42
C LYS A 196 -3.72 -20.50 -4.62
N PHE A 197 -3.39 -20.75 -5.86
CA PHE A 197 -2.24 -21.51 -6.33
C PHE A 197 -1.45 -20.61 -7.26
N GLU A 198 -0.16 -20.51 -7.06
CA GLU A 198 0.73 -19.71 -7.90
C GLU A 198 1.95 -20.53 -8.29
N HIS A 199 2.50 -20.21 -9.45
CA HIS A 199 3.81 -20.66 -9.89
C HIS A 199 4.56 -19.46 -10.44
N ASN A 200 5.69 -19.12 -9.81
CA ASN A 200 6.56 -18.03 -10.19
C ASN A 200 8.00 -18.53 -10.47
N ASP A 201 8.79 -17.72 -11.15
CA ASP A 201 10.13 -18.11 -11.58
C ASP A 201 11.17 -18.13 -10.44
N PHE A 202 10.88 -17.56 -9.28
CA PHE A 202 11.82 -17.52 -8.15
C PHE A 202 11.67 -18.71 -7.21
N THR A 203 10.45 -18.97 -6.71
CA THR A 203 10.20 -19.95 -5.66
C THR A 203 9.37 -21.15 -6.12
N GLY A 204 8.91 -21.13 -7.38
CA GLY A 204 8.13 -22.22 -7.95
C GLY A 204 6.68 -22.19 -7.50
N PHE A 205 6.19 -23.26 -6.90
CA PHE A 205 4.77 -23.48 -6.64
C PHE A 205 4.37 -23.10 -5.21
N GLU A 206 3.41 -22.17 -5.07
CA GLU A 206 2.88 -21.68 -3.82
C GLU A 206 1.39 -22.01 -3.65
N VAL A 207 0.98 -22.31 -2.41
CA VAL A 207 -0.42 -22.62 -2.03
C VAL A 207 -0.86 -21.71 -0.91
N GLN A 208 -1.96 -21.00 -1.10
CA GLN A 208 -2.49 -20.00 -0.16
C GLN A 208 -3.94 -20.34 0.22
N PRO A 209 -4.17 -21.26 1.17
CA PRO A 209 -5.49 -21.63 1.63
C PRO A 209 -6.09 -20.57 2.54
N SER A 210 -7.43 -20.48 2.54
CA SER A 210 -8.18 -19.62 3.43
C SER A 210 -9.52 -20.23 3.83
N ALA A 211 -9.95 -19.94 5.05
CA ALA A 211 -11.27 -20.28 5.55
C ALA A 211 -11.85 -19.10 6.33
N ARG A 212 -13.10 -18.77 6.09
CA ARG A 212 -13.81 -17.69 6.78
C ARG A 212 -15.22 -18.12 7.15
N VAL A 213 -15.63 -17.77 8.36
CA VAL A 213 -17.01 -17.92 8.82
C VAL A 213 -17.59 -16.54 9.12
N SER A 214 -18.85 -16.32 8.73
CA SER A 214 -19.61 -15.11 9.05
C SER A 214 -20.98 -15.50 9.60
N TRP A 215 -21.29 -15.04 10.81
CA TRP A 215 -22.56 -15.30 11.49
C TRP A 215 -23.29 -13.98 11.78
N THR A 216 -24.46 -13.83 11.19
CA THR A 216 -25.34 -12.66 11.33
C THR A 216 -26.63 -13.07 12.06
N PRO A 217 -26.60 -13.17 13.42
CA PRO A 217 -27.76 -13.63 14.20
C PRO A 217 -28.95 -12.70 14.07
N THR A 218 -28.70 -11.41 13.91
CA THR A 218 -29.71 -10.35 13.68
C THR A 218 -29.26 -9.45 12.55
N SER A 219 -30.16 -8.64 11.98
CA SER A 219 -29.81 -7.65 10.95
C SER A 219 -28.86 -6.54 11.44
N ARG A 220 -28.56 -6.48 12.73
CA ARG A 220 -27.74 -5.45 13.37
C ARG A 220 -26.44 -5.97 13.95
N GLN A 221 -26.14 -7.28 13.81
CA GLN A 221 -24.96 -7.89 14.41
C GLN A 221 -24.35 -8.89 13.45
N THR A 222 -23.03 -8.84 13.32
CA THR A 222 -22.24 -9.81 12.57
C THR A 222 -21.00 -10.18 13.37
N PHE A 223 -20.81 -11.47 13.57
CA PHE A 223 -19.55 -12.06 14.04
C PHE A 223 -18.87 -12.71 12.85
N TRP A 224 -17.56 -12.59 12.77
CA TRP A 224 -16.80 -13.29 11.75
C TRP A 224 -15.45 -13.75 12.28
N GLY A 225 -14.90 -14.78 11.68
CA GLY A 225 -13.56 -15.23 11.93
C GLY A 225 -12.93 -15.76 10.66
N ALA A 226 -11.62 -15.63 10.54
CA ALA A 226 -10.87 -16.07 9.38
C ALA A 226 -9.53 -16.67 9.81
N ILE A 227 -9.05 -17.63 9.00
CA ILE A 227 -7.67 -18.10 8.98
C ILE A 227 -7.22 -18.14 7.53
N SER A 228 -6.02 -17.62 7.26
CA SER A 228 -5.45 -17.66 5.92
C SER A 228 -3.93 -17.77 5.97
N ARG A 229 -3.33 -18.42 4.96
CA ARG A 229 -1.91 -18.34 4.66
C ARG A 229 -1.72 -17.44 3.45
N ALA A 230 -0.74 -16.55 3.52
CA ALA A 230 -0.28 -15.73 2.42
C ALA A 230 1.24 -15.80 2.31
N VAL A 231 1.77 -15.46 1.14
CA VAL A 231 3.21 -15.47 0.86
C VAL A 231 3.64 -14.16 0.23
N ARG A 232 4.90 -13.74 0.48
CA ARG A 232 5.61 -12.73 -0.28
C ARG A 232 6.74 -13.40 -1.04
N THR A 233 6.62 -13.45 -2.36
CA THR A 233 7.69 -13.95 -3.23
C THR A 233 8.84 -12.94 -3.29
N PRO A 234 10.09 -13.38 -3.50
CA PRO A 234 11.24 -12.49 -3.63
C PRO A 234 11.04 -11.40 -4.69
N ALA A 235 11.58 -10.23 -4.42
CA ALA A 235 11.81 -9.21 -5.43
C ALA A 235 13.17 -9.42 -6.11
N GLN A 236 13.39 -8.81 -7.27
CA GLN A 236 14.71 -8.84 -7.91
C GLN A 236 15.80 -8.32 -6.98
N SER A 237 15.52 -7.24 -6.22
CA SER A 237 16.46 -6.68 -5.25
C SER A 237 16.84 -7.64 -4.11
N ASP A 238 15.96 -8.57 -3.72
CA ASP A 238 16.27 -9.54 -2.68
C ASP A 238 17.29 -10.59 -3.17
N ARG A 239 17.42 -10.78 -4.49
CA ARG A 239 18.25 -11.84 -5.10
C ARG A 239 19.48 -11.34 -5.83
N ASP A 240 19.36 -10.25 -6.60
CA ASP A 240 20.34 -9.86 -7.61
C ASP A 240 21.06 -8.53 -7.30
N MET A 241 20.60 -7.75 -6.29
CA MET A 241 21.11 -6.42 -6.00
C MET A 241 22.39 -6.46 -5.15
N LYS A 242 23.34 -5.57 -5.49
CA LYS A 242 24.45 -5.18 -4.62
C LYS A 242 24.33 -3.70 -4.33
N PHE A 243 24.16 -3.34 -3.06
CA PHE A 243 24.01 -1.96 -2.62
C PHE A 243 25.15 -1.57 -1.70
N THR A 244 25.91 -0.56 -2.11
CA THR A 244 27.07 -0.05 -1.35
C THR A 244 26.67 1.20 -0.57
N VAL A 245 26.89 1.15 0.75
CA VAL A 245 26.80 2.31 1.64
C VAL A 245 28.22 2.66 2.08
N ASP A 246 28.68 3.83 1.68
CA ASP A 246 30.01 4.31 2.08
C ASP A 246 29.91 4.83 3.52
N THR A 247 30.38 4.03 4.47
CA THR A 247 30.38 4.41 5.89
C THR A 247 31.82 4.37 6.39
N ASP A 248 32.42 5.53 6.55
CA ASP A 248 33.73 5.67 7.20
C ASP A 248 33.77 5.12 8.66
N LYS A 249 32.65 4.62 9.17
CA LYS A 249 32.44 4.35 10.58
C LYS A 249 32.62 2.91 11.00
N VAL A 250 32.41 1.97 10.11
CA VAL A 250 32.58 0.55 10.47
C VAL A 250 33.98 0.11 10.05
N ALA A 251 34.96 0.37 10.90
CA ALA A 251 36.38 0.01 10.69
C ALA A 251 37.03 0.65 9.44
N GLY A 252 36.47 1.74 8.88
CA GLY A 252 37.00 2.38 7.69
C GLY A 252 36.78 1.58 6.40
N LEU A 253 35.76 0.71 6.38
CA LEU A 253 35.39 -0.12 5.23
C LEU A 253 33.94 0.17 4.82
N PRO A 254 33.63 0.21 3.52
CA PRO A 254 32.25 0.32 3.04
C PRO A 254 31.42 -0.89 3.47
N LEU A 255 30.15 -0.65 3.72
CA LEU A 255 29.15 -1.68 3.96
C LEU A 255 28.49 -2.02 2.63
N VAL A 256 28.55 -3.29 2.23
CA VAL A 256 27.95 -3.74 0.97
C VAL A 256 26.90 -4.82 1.25
N PHE A 257 25.67 -4.53 0.87
CA PHE A 257 24.56 -5.46 0.92
C PHE A 257 24.49 -6.26 -0.37
N PHE A 258 24.35 -7.55 -0.24
CA PHE A 258 24.23 -8.50 -1.35
C PHE A 258 22.85 -9.17 -1.31
N GLY A 259 22.20 -9.22 -2.45
CA GLY A 259 21.10 -10.15 -2.66
C GLY A 259 21.59 -11.61 -2.56
N ASN A 260 20.64 -12.53 -2.47
CA ASN A 260 20.91 -13.96 -2.34
C ASN A 260 20.01 -14.72 -3.31
N ASP A 261 20.59 -15.43 -4.27
CA ASP A 261 19.87 -16.23 -5.26
C ASP A 261 19.08 -17.41 -4.63
N GLN A 262 19.41 -17.77 -3.37
CA GLN A 262 18.69 -18.77 -2.57
C GLN A 262 17.57 -18.16 -1.70
N PHE A 263 17.40 -16.82 -1.70
CA PHE A 263 16.34 -16.18 -0.92
C PHE A 263 14.98 -16.73 -1.36
N ASP A 264 14.21 -17.23 -0.41
CA ASP A 264 12.94 -17.93 -0.63
C ASP A 264 11.74 -17.08 -0.24
N THR A 265 10.56 -17.64 -0.33
CA THR A 265 9.27 -17.03 0.01
C THR A 265 9.19 -16.73 1.51
N GLU A 266 8.74 -15.53 1.85
CA GLU A 266 8.30 -15.23 3.22
C GLU A 266 6.84 -15.64 3.41
N GLU A 267 6.51 -16.18 4.56
CA GLU A 267 5.19 -16.71 4.86
C GLU A 267 4.50 -15.99 6.00
N VAL A 268 3.17 -15.92 5.96
CA VAL A 268 2.35 -15.49 7.09
C VAL A 268 1.10 -16.34 7.22
N VAL A 269 0.81 -16.78 8.43
CA VAL A 269 -0.50 -17.33 8.82
C VAL A 269 -1.22 -16.29 9.67
N VAL A 270 -2.41 -15.92 9.19
CA VAL A 270 -3.24 -14.85 9.76
C VAL A 270 -4.45 -15.46 10.44
N TYR A 271 -4.69 -15.08 11.70
CA TYR A 271 -5.90 -15.42 12.47
C TYR A 271 -6.64 -14.14 12.80
N GLU A 272 -7.92 -14.07 12.43
CA GLU A 272 -8.75 -12.88 12.63
C GLU A 272 -10.08 -13.24 13.27
N LEU A 273 -10.57 -12.37 14.17
CA LEU A 273 -11.91 -12.41 14.73
C LEU A 273 -12.50 -11.01 14.71
N GLY A 274 -13.76 -10.89 14.33
CA GLY A 274 -14.38 -9.59 14.28
C GLY A 274 -15.84 -9.59 14.74
N TYR A 275 -16.25 -8.44 15.22
CA TYR A 275 -17.62 -8.18 15.64
C TYR A 275 -18.08 -6.81 15.17
N ARG A 276 -19.14 -6.80 14.39
CA ARG A 276 -19.81 -5.57 13.94
C ARG A 276 -21.20 -5.48 14.54
N VAL A 277 -21.53 -4.31 15.08
CA VAL A 277 -22.83 -4.08 15.69
C VAL A 277 -23.36 -2.68 15.34
N GLN A 278 -24.68 -2.62 15.12
CA GLN A 278 -25.44 -1.38 14.98
C GLN A 278 -26.49 -1.32 16.11
N PRO A 279 -26.11 -0.87 17.35
CA PRO A 279 -27.03 -0.88 18.50
C PRO A 279 -28.26 -0.01 18.27
N THR A 280 -28.10 1.08 17.53
CA THR A 280 -29.16 1.98 17.08
C THR A 280 -28.95 2.38 15.63
N ASP A 281 -29.93 3.00 14.98
CA ASP A 281 -29.79 3.52 13.61
C ASP A 281 -28.74 4.65 13.50
N ARG A 282 -28.24 5.16 14.63
CA ARG A 282 -27.28 6.26 14.73
C ARG A 282 -25.88 5.84 15.13
N VAL A 283 -25.70 4.61 15.57
CA VAL A 283 -24.39 4.12 16.08
C VAL A 283 -24.03 2.83 15.38
N THR A 284 -22.83 2.80 14.80
CA THR A 284 -22.21 1.60 14.26
C THR A 284 -20.85 1.43 14.91
N MET A 285 -20.51 0.22 15.32
CA MET A 285 -19.22 -0.14 15.89
C MET A 285 -18.69 -1.40 15.21
N ASP A 286 -17.39 -1.44 14.99
CA ASP A 286 -16.65 -2.55 14.41
C ASP A 286 -15.41 -2.83 15.27
N LEU A 287 -15.19 -4.06 15.64
CA LEU A 287 -14.00 -4.54 16.34
C LEU A 287 -13.39 -5.68 15.54
N ALA A 288 -12.12 -5.56 15.22
CA ALA A 288 -11.30 -6.63 14.65
C ALA A 288 -10.13 -6.94 15.58
N LEU A 289 -9.88 -8.22 15.81
CA LEU A 289 -8.74 -8.76 16.54
C LEU A 289 -7.91 -9.55 15.54
N PHE A 290 -6.60 -9.48 15.62
CA PHE A 290 -5.71 -10.24 14.75
C PHE A 290 -4.51 -10.82 15.52
N TYR A 291 -4.04 -11.97 15.05
CA TYR A 291 -2.81 -12.60 15.45
C TYR A 291 -2.16 -13.22 14.22
N ASN A 292 -0.97 -12.73 13.86
CA ASN A 292 -0.25 -13.17 12.68
C ASN A 292 1.06 -13.82 13.09
N VAL A 293 1.40 -14.92 12.44
CA VAL A 293 2.66 -15.64 12.62
C VAL A 293 3.39 -15.58 11.29
N TYR A 294 4.59 -15.04 11.31
CA TYR A 294 5.47 -14.91 10.16
C TYR A 294 6.63 -15.89 10.29
N ASP A 295 6.94 -16.56 9.21
CA ASP A 295 8.09 -17.43 9.08
C ASP A 295 8.90 -17.03 7.84
N ASP A 296 10.20 -17.34 7.85
CA ASP A 296 11.13 -17.14 6.76
C ASP A 296 11.22 -15.66 6.28
N LEU A 297 11.04 -14.71 7.21
CA LEU A 297 11.17 -13.28 6.91
C LEU A 297 12.61 -12.92 6.56
N ARG A 298 12.74 -11.92 5.70
CA ARG A 298 14.02 -11.37 5.27
C ARG A 298 14.85 -10.90 6.46
N SER A 299 16.09 -11.37 6.51
CA SER A 299 17.13 -10.92 7.43
C SER A 299 18.31 -10.32 6.68
N LEU A 300 19.14 -9.56 7.40
CA LEU A 300 20.37 -8.95 6.89
C LEU A 300 21.56 -9.51 7.68
N GLU A 301 22.23 -10.51 7.09
CA GLU A 301 23.24 -11.30 7.77
C GLU A 301 24.66 -10.73 7.58
N ASN A 302 25.28 -10.28 8.66
CA ASN A 302 26.67 -9.81 8.63
C ASN A 302 27.63 -11.00 8.48
N LYS A 303 28.27 -11.10 7.32
CA LYS A 303 29.24 -12.14 6.99
C LYS A 303 30.69 -11.73 7.29
N GLY A 304 30.91 -10.55 7.90
CA GLY A 304 32.23 -10.02 8.25
C GLY A 304 32.94 -9.33 7.09
N VAL A 305 34.26 -9.15 7.24
CA VAL A 305 35.09 -8.48 6.22
C VAL A 305 35.36 -9.41 5.07
N SER A 306 35.03 -8.97 3.85
CA SER A 306 35.32 -9.65 2.59
C SER A 306 36.32 -8.87 1.74
N ILE A 307 37.11 -9.59 0.95
CA ILE A 307 37.99 -9.04 -0.08
C ILE A 307 37.56 -9.47 -1.50
N ASP A 308 36.43 -10.14 -1.61
CA ASP A 308 35.85 -10.60 -2.84
C ASP A 308 34.37 -10.15 -2.94
N PRO A 309 34.02 -9.32 -3.94
CA PRO A 309 34.94 -8.63 -4.87
C PRO A 309 35.78 -7.54 -4.17
N LEU A 310 36.92 -7.19 -4.74
CA LEU A 310 37.73 -6.05 -4.27
C LEU A 310 37.01 -4.73 -4.59
N PRO A 311 37.16 -3.65 -3.78
CA PRO A 311 38.03 -3.51 -2.59
C PRO A 311 37.47 -4.20 -1.34
N PRO A 312 38.25 -4.28 -0.23
CA PRO A 312 37.79 -4.81 1.04
C PRO A 312 36.53 -4.09 1.53
N HIS A 313 35.54 -4.84 2.00
CA HIS A 313 34.26 -4.32 2.48
C HIS A 313 33.67 -5.21 3.58
N ILE A 314 32.71 -4.68 4.31
CA ILE A 314 31.87 -5.48 5.22
C ILE A 314 30.72 -6.03 4.38
N ARG A 315 30.66 -7.37 4.29
CA ARG A 315 29.62 -8.07 3.54
C ARG A 315 28.40 -8.32 4.41
N VAL A 316 27.22 -7.85 3.96
CA VAL A 316 25.92 -8.20 4.50
C VAL A 316 25.13 -8.92 3.40
N GLU A 317 24.53 -10.03 3.73
CA GLU A 317 23.72 -10.82 2.80
C GLU A 317 22.26 -10.89 3.22
N VAL A 318 21.36 -10.85 2.25
CA VAL A 318 19.94 -11.15 2.45
C VAL A 318 19.76 -12.64 2.70
N ASP A 319 18.96 -13.01 3.70
CA ASP A 319 18.63 -14.40 4.04
C ASP A 319 17.21 -14.48 4.61
N ASN A 320 16.66 -15.69 4.86
CA ASN A 320 15.33 -15.94 5.44
C ASN A 320 15.46 -16.42 6.91
N LEU A 321 16.11 -15.68 7.78
CA LEU A 321 16.41 -16.12 9.14
C LEU A 321 15.62 -15.39 10.24
N LEU A 322 14.58 -14.63 9.90
CA LEU A 322 13.69 -14.02 10.86
C LEU A 322 12.31 -14.68 10.87
N GLY A 323 11.78 -14.88 12.06
CA GLY A 323 10.38 -15.07 12.32
C GLY A 323 9.79 -13.85 13.00
N ALA A 324 8.48 -13.70 13.01
CA ALA A 324 7.83 -12.63 13.78
C ALA A 324 6.40 -13.00 14.17
N ARG A 325 5.88 -12.26 15.14
CA ARG A 325 4.45 -12.30 15.51
C ARG A 325 3.93 -10.89 15.59
N THR A 326 2.79 -10.63 14.94
CA THR A 326 2.05 -9.40 15.17
C THR A 326 0.69 -9.72 15.77
N TYR A 327 0.28 -8.95 16.75
CA TYR A 327 -1.05 -9.07 17.32
C TYR A 327 -1.59 -7.72 17.77
N GLY A 328 -2.90 -7.62 17.77
CA GLY A 328 -3.52 -6.37 18.12
C GLY A 328 -5.01 -6.37 17.89
N PHE A 329 -5.54 -5.17 17.90
CA PHE A 329 -6.95 -4.94 17.59
C PHE A 329 -7.18 -3.57 16.95
N GLU A 330 -8.27 -3.50 16.21
CA GLU A 330 -8.79 -2.28 15.62
C GLU A 330 -10.23 -2.06 16.08
N LEU A 331 -10.53 -0.87 16.57
CA LEU A 331 -11.86 -0.45 16.95
C LEU A 331 -12.26 0.76 16.10
N ALA A 332 -13.38 0.66 15.39
CA ALA A 332 -13.96 1.75 14.63
C ALA A 332 -15.39 2.02 15.09
N GLY A 333 -15.76 3.29 15.17
CA GLY A 333 -17.10 3.71 15.55
C GLY A 333 -17.59 4.92 14.75
N THR A 334 -18.86 4.91 14.40
CA THR A 334 -19.55 6.06 13.82
C THR A 334 -20.78 6.36 14.66
N TRP A 335 -20.94 7.63 15.03
CA TRP A 335 -22.09 8.12 15.76
C TRP A 335 -22.70 9.34 15.09
N GLN A 336 -23.94 9.20 14.60
CA GLN A 336 -24.75 10.31 14.12
C GLN A 336 -25.41 11.00 15.34
N ALA A 337 -24.68 11.91 16.00
CA ALA A 337 -25.14 12.58 17.21
C ALA A 337 -26.43 13.39 16.96
N MET A 338 -26.43 14.13 15.83
CA MET A 338 -27.58 14.88 15.31
C MET A 338 -27.69 14.64 13.79
N PRO A 339 -28.81 14.94 13.11
CA PRO A 339 -28.91 14.80 11.66
C PRO A 339 -27.82 15.55 10.87
N TRP A 340 -27.31 16.64 11.45
CA TRP A 340 -26.28 17.51 10.88
C TRP A 340 -24.90 17.33 11.50
N TRP A 341 -24.70 16.39 12.49
CA TRP A 341 -23.44 16.22 13.21
C TRP A 341 -23.09 14.76 13.37
N ARG A 342 -21.95 14.35 12.78
CA ARG A 342 -21.43 13.00 12.81
C ARG A 342 -20.04 12.96 13.43
N TRP A 343 -19.80 11.96 14.25
CA TRP A 343 -18.52 11.57 14.80
C TRP A 343 -18.06 10.25 14.20
N GLN A 344 -16.77 10.15 13.96
CA GLN A 344 -16.08 8.92 13.62
C GLN A 344 -14.85 8.81 14.51
N ALA A 345 -14.64 7.65 15.11
CA ALA A 345 -13.46 7.36 15.93
C ALA A 345 -12.87 6.04 15.50
N THR A 346 -11.54 5.97 15.41
CA THR A 346 -10.80 4.72 15.23
C THR A 346 -9.67 4.66 16.23
N TYR A 347 -9.40 3.45 16.72
CA TYR A 347 -8.24 3.16 17.54
C TYR A 347 -7.65 1.85 17.10
N ALA A 348 -6.36 1.84 16.79
CA ALA A 348 -5.59 0.65 16.48
C ALA A 348 -4.49 0.47 17.53
N TYR A 349 -4.34 -0.77 17.97
CA TYR A 349 -3.21 -1.23 18.74
C TYR A 349 -2.56 -2.38 18.02
N ILE A 350 -1.26 -2.29 17.80
CA ILE A 350 -0.44 -3.35 17.20
C ILE A 350 0.84 -3.56 18.00
N ARG A 351 1.24 -4.79 18.16
CA ARG A 351 2.55 -5.17 18.65
C ARG A 351 3.21 -6.10 17.65
N LEU A 352 4.47 -5.84 17.38
CA LEU A 352 5.38 -6.66 16.60
C LEU A 352 6.42 -7.23 17.57
N ASP A 353 6.60 -8.54 17.59
CA ASP A 353 7.66 -9.25 18.28
C ASP A 353 8.44 -10.04 17.21
N ILE A 354 9.74 -9.76 17.03
CA ILE A 354 10.61 -10.44 16.06
C ILE A 354 11.33 -11.60 16.78
N ASP A 355 11.52 -12.70 16.10
CA ASP A 355 12.12 -13.94 16.62
C ASP A 355 13.23 -14.41 15.65
N PRO A 356 14.46 -13.89 15.79
CA PRO A 356 15.57 -14.28 14.93
C PRO A 356 15.97 -15.74 15.16
N ALA A 357 16.31 -16.45 14.08
CA ALA A 357 16.89 -17.78 14.19
C ALA A 357 18.21 -17.71 14.98
N ALA A 358 18.56 -18.77 15.69
CA ALA A 358 19.77 -18.81 16.51
C ALA A 358 21.09 -18.60 15.73
N THR A 359 21.03 -18.74 14.42
CA THR A 359 22.16 -18.51 13.48
C THR A 359 22.16 -17.11 12.89
N SER A 360 21.08 -16.35 13.05
CA SER A 360 20.98 -14.99 12.51
C SER A 360 21.91 -14.03 13.26
N THR A 361 22.47 -13.10 12.51
CA THR A 361 23.24 -11.95 13.01
C THR A 361 22.44 -10.65 12.93
N ASP A 362 21.23 -10.72 12.40
CA ASP A 362 20.32 -9.59 12.35
C ASP A 362 19.81 -9.21 13.74
N THR A 363 19.33 -8.01 13.86
CA THR A 363 18.84 -7.45 15.12
C THR A 363 17.35 -7.16 15.02
N GLU A 364 16.66 -7.13 16.15
CA GLU A 364 15.20 -6.89 16.26
C GLU A 364 14.83 -5.40 16.05
N ARG A 365 15.52 -4.70 15.14
CA ARG A 365 15.35 -3.24 14.96
C ARG A 365 13.96 -2.86 14.51
N GLU A 366 13.35 -3.64 13.62
CA GLU A 366 12.06 -3.39 13.03
C GLU A 366 10.92 -3.39 14.06
N GLU A 367 11.11 -3.97 15.25
CA GLU A 367 10.12 -3.89 16.34
C GLU A 367 9.82 -2.45 16.76
N GLY A 368 10.79 -1.55 16.63
CA GLY A 368 10.66 -0.14 16.93
C GLY A 368 10.10 0.71 15.78
N ASP A 369 9.88 0.14 14.59
CA ASP A 369 9.45 0.85 13.39
C ASP A 369 7.92 0.85 13.20
N VAL A 370 7.18 0.28 14.15
CA VAL A 370 5.72 0.20 14.10
C VAL A 370 5.13 1.01 15.25
N PRO A 371 4.27 2.03 14.98
CA PRO A 371 3.61 2.79 16.04
C PRO A 371 2.61 1.89 16.77
N ARG A 372 2.79 1.70 18.07
CA ARG A 372 1.94 0.79 18.88
C ARG A 372 0.50 1.27 19.00
N HIS A 373 0.30 2.57 19.07
CA HIS A 373 -1.02 3.18 19.22
C HIS A 373 -1.27 4.20 18.12
N THR A 374 -2.40 4.05 17.42
CA THR A 374 -2.90 5.06 16.49
C THR A 374 -4.35 5.38 16.83
N ILE A 375 -4.65 6.67 17.02
CA ILE A 375 -5.99 7.17 17.34
C ILE A 375 -6.40 8.19 16.28
N MET A 376 -7.63 8.08 15.77
CA MET A 376 -8.23 9.12 14.95
C MET A 376 -9.62 9.44 15.49
N LEU A 377 -9.91 10.74 15.59
CA LEU A 377 -11.23 11.26 15.92
C LEU A 377 -11.61 12.31 14.88
N ARG A 378 -12.74 12.14 14.23
CA ARG A 378 -13.26 13.08 13.23
C ARG A 378 -14.65 13.54 13.59
N SER A 379 -14.89 14.85 13.51
CA SER A 379 -16.19 15.49 13.64
C SER A 379 -16.56 16.14 12.31
N THR A 380 -17.74 15.85 11.79
CA THR A 380 -18.26 16.42 10.53
C THR A 380 -19.61 17.07 10.84
N MET A 381 -19.75 18.36 10.52
CA MET A 381 -20.96 19.14 10.76
C MET A 381 -21.48 19.79 9.48
N ASP A 382 -22.75 19.53 9.16
CA ASP A 382 -23.51 20.25 8.14
C ASP A 382 -24.26 21.40 8.77
N LEU A 383 -23.75 22.63 8.61
CA LEU A 383 -24.27 23.82 9.28
C LEU A 383 -25.31 24.58 8.41
N PRO A 384 -26.19 25.40 9.00
CA PRO A 384 -27.12 26.25 8.25
C PRO A 384 -26.41 27.12 7.22
N GLY A 385 -27.06 27.44 6.11
CA GLY A 385 -26.49 28.26 5.03
C GLY A 385 -25.54 27.52 4.10
N HIS A 386 -25.61 26.18 4.10
CA HIS A 386 -24.75 25.29 3.29
C HIS A 386 -23.28 25.35 3.66
N PHE A 387 -22.98 25.63 4.93
CA PHE A 387 -21.64 25.51 5.47
C PHE A 387 -21.39 24.09 5.97
N GLU A 388 -20.13 23.66 5.88
CA GLU A 388 -19.61 22.42 6.43
C GLU A 388 -18.44 22.75 7.34
N PHE A 389 -18.38 22.13 8.50
CA PHE A 389 -17.25 22.26 9.41
C PHE A 389 -16.76 20.88 9.83
N ASP A 390 -15.53 20.57 9.43
CA ASP A 390 -14.88 19.29 9.72
C ASP A 390 -13.68 19.56 10.63
N THR A 391 -13.49 18.70 11.62
CA THR A 391 -12.28 18.65 12.44
C THR A 391 -11.77 17.21 12.49
N GLY A 392 -10.47 17.04 12.38
CA GLY A 392 -9.77 15.77 12.55
C GLY A 392 -8.70 15.88 13.62
N LEU A 393 -8.58 14.88 14.46
CA LEU A 393 -7.50 14.72 15.42
C LEU A 393 -6.88 13.36 15.16
N ARG A 394 -5.55 13.31 15.01
CA ARG A 394 -4.78 12.07 14.79
C ARG A 394 -3.61 12.04 15.76
N TYR A 395 -3.54 10.99 16.56
CA TYR A 395 -2.38 10.66 17.38
C TYR A 395 -1.69 9.42 16.81
N VAL A 396 -0.38 9.47 16.70
CA VAL A 396 0.48 8.36 16.30
C VAL A 396 1.59 8.21 17.34
N ASP A 397 1.81 6.99 17.78
CA ASP A 397 2.86 6.65 18.75
C ASP A 397 4.25 6.75 18.12
N ALA A 398 5.29 6.80 18.96
CA ALA A 398 6.68 6.93 18.53
C ALA A 398 7.15 5.72 17.69
N LEU A 399 8.04 5.98 16.73
CA LEU A 399 8.86 4.99 16.03
C LEU A 399 10.24 4.98 16.67
N VAL A 400 10.43 4.08 17.62
CA VAL A 400 11.58 4.14 18.55
C VAL A 400 12.91 3.91 17.83
N THR A 401 12.94 2.98 16.87
CA THR A 401 14.17 2.65 16.11
C THR A 401 14.56 3.76 15.14
N GLN A 402 13.56 4.49 14.64
CA GLN A 402 13.78 5.61 13.71
C GLN A 402 13.96 6.96 14.39
N ASP A 403 13.93 7.00 15.73
CA ASP A 403 13.98 8.25 16.52
C ASP A 403 12.93 9.27 16.07
N VAL A 404 11.71 8.78 15.81
CA VAL A 404 10.53 9.61 15.51
C VAL A 404 9.66 9.67 16.77
N PRO A 405 9.47 10.84 17.38
CA PRO A 405 8.63 11.00 18.57
C PRO A 405 7.15 10.79 18.22
N SER A 406 6.34 10.49 19.24
CA SER A 406 4.89 10.50 19.07
C SER A 406 4.39 11.91 18.74
N TYR A 407 3.37 12.01 17.91
CA TYR A 407 2.81 13.30 17.49
C TYR A 407 1.29 13.32 17.47
N LEU A 408 0.73 14.52 17.56
CA LEU A 408 -0.69 14.80 17.55
C LEU A 408 -0.99 15.84 16.49
N VAL A 409 -1.78 15.47 15.48
CA VAL A 409 -2.19 16.34 14.38
C VAL A 409 -3.64 16.79 14.58
N VAL A 410 -3.90 18.06 14.34
CA VAL A 410 -5.26 18.61 14.23
C VAL A 410 -5.43 19.29 12.89
N ASP A 411 -6.45 18.83 12.16
CA ASP A 411 -6.87 19.40 10.90
C ASP A 411 -8.26 20.02 11.03
N VAL A 412 -8.47 21.13 10.34
CA VAL A 412 -9.76 21.84 10.33
C VAL A 412 -10.12 22.22 8.89
N ARG A 413 -11.37 21.98 8.51
CA ARG A 413 -11.91 22.42 7.22
C ARG A 413 -13.20 23.21 7.43
N LEU A 414 -13.26 24.39 6.82
CA LEU A 414 -14.50 25.14 6.64
C LEU A 414 -14.88 25.13 5.15
N GLY A 415 -16.00 24.50 4.84
CA GLY A 415 -16.56 24.41 3.49
C GLY A 415 -17.82 25.27 3.37
N TRP A 416 -18.10 25.75 2.17
CA TRP A 416 -19.31 26.46 1.82
C TRP A 416 -19.77 26.11 0.40
N ARG A 417 -21.04 25.71 0.26
CA ARG A 417 -21.70 25.40 -1.01
C ARG A 417 -22.78 26.40 -1.34
N PRO A 418 -22.45 27.60 -1.88
CA PRO A 418 -23.44 28.63 -2.19
C PRO A 418 -24.53 28.16 -3.15
N ASN A 419 -24.22 27.21 -4.01
CA ASN A 419 -25.17 26.56 -4.92
C ASN A 419 -24.63 25.20 -5.38
N PRO A 420 -25.42 24.36 -6.10
CA PRO A 420 -24.99 23.02 -6.54
C PRO A 420 -23.75 22.99 -7.46
N ARG A 421 -23.40 24.11 -8.07
CA ARG A 421 -22.26 24.20 -9.00
C ARG A 421 -20.95 24.56 -8.32
N TRP A 422 -20.98 25.28 -7.20
CA TRP A 422 -19.78 25.78 -6.56
C TRP A 422 -19.62 25.25 -5.15
N GLU A 423 -18.41 24.84 -4.85
CA GLU A 423 -17.97 24.49 -3.50
C GLU A 423 -16.64 25.20 -3.23
N LEU A 424 -16.58 25.94 -2.15
CA LEU A 424 -15.41 26.66 -1.66
C LEU A 424 -15.01 26.05 -0.33
N SER A 425 -13.73 25.88 -0.07
CA SER A 425 -13.27 25.49 1.27
C SER A 425 -11.91 26.06 1.59
N VAL A 426 -11.68 26.28 2.89
CA VAL A 426 -10.38 26.58 3.49
C VAL A 426 -10.05 25.41 4.40
N VAL A 427 -8.82 24.92 4.30
CA VAL A 427 -8.31 23.78 5.08
C VAL A 427 -7.04 24.22 5.77
N GLY A 428 -6.97 24.00 7.07
CA GLY A 428 -5.73 24.07 7.84
C GLY A 428 -5.34 22.66 8.27
N GLN A 429 -4.10 22.30 8.09
CA GLN A 429 -3.54 20.99 8.44
C GLN A 429 -2.38 21.15 9.39
N ASN A 430 -2.20 20.18 10.28
CA ASN A 430 -1.14 20.16 11.29
C ASN A 430 -1.08 21.45 12.13
N LEU A 431 -2.22 21.87 12.71
CA LEU A 431 -2.38 23.18 13.35
C LEU A 431 -1.80 23.26 14.77
N LEU A 432 -1.30 22.16 15.36
CA LEU A 432 -0.85 22.14 16.76
C LEU A 432 0.63 22.41 16.93
N ASP A 433 1.45 22.11 15.95
CA ASP A 433 2.88 22.37 15.96
C ASP A 433 3.34 23.05 14.65
N SER A 434 4.54 23.59 14.63
CA SER A 434 5.10 24.19 13.43
C SER A 434 5.53 23.12 12.43
N GLN A 435 6.11 22.04 12.93
CA GLN A 435 6.62 20.91 12.14
C GLN A 435 6.85 19.69 13.04
N HIS A 436 6.81 18.50 12.49
CA HIS A 436 7.19 17.26 13.16
C HIS A 436 7.61 16.19 12.16
N PRO A 437 8.51 15.26 12.53
CA PRO A 437 8.87 14.12 11.70
C PRO A 437 7.76 13.05 11.77
N GLU A 438 7.44 12.40 10.64
CA GLU A 438 6.52 11.26 10.58
C GLU A 438 7.25 9.94 10.27
N PHE A 439 8.44 10.01 9.71
CA PHE A 439 9.30 8.84 9.45
C PHE A 439 10.77 9.27 9.41
N ALA A 440 11.68 8.30 9.45
CA ALA A 440 13.08 8.50 9.14
C ALA A 440 13.47 7.61 7.95
N SER A 441 14.27 8.18 7.04
CA SER A 441 14.81 7.40 5.95
C SER A 441 15.87 6.42 6.44
N LEU A 442 15.90 5.27 5.82
CA LEU A 442 17.05 4.37 5.90
C LEU A 442 18.14 4.87 4.93
N PHE A 443 19.40 4.80 5.37
CA PHE A 443 20.58 5.09 4.56
C PHE A 443 20.82 6.59 4.23
N THR A 444 20.84 6.94 2.94
CA THR A 444 21.41 8.19 2.45
C THR A 444 20.41 9.33 2.26
N VAL A 445 19.11 9.05 2.27
CA VAL A 445 18.07 10.08 2.10
C VAL A 445 17.90 10.89 3.37
N GLN A 446 17.88 12.21 3.27
CA GLN A 446 17.70 13.09 4.42
C GLN A 446 16.23 13.14 4.85
N ARG A 447 16.01 13.12 6.17
CA ARG A 447 14.67 13.24 6.76
C ARG A 447 14.21 14.69 6.74
N THR A 448 13.06 14.94 6.13
CA THR A 448 12.31 16.19 6.27
C THR A 448 11.14 16.03 7.24
N GLU A 449 10.60 17.12 7.72
CA GLU A 449 9.50 17.21 8.66
C GLU A 449 8.25 17.80 7.98
N VAL A 450 7.08 17.41 8.47
CA VAL A 450 5.80 17.87 7.95
C VAL A 450 5.40 19.15 8.67
N GLU A 451 5.23 20.24 7.91
CA GLU A 451 4.83 21.54 8.44
C GLU A 451 3.31 21.69 8.58
N HIS A 452 2.90 22.68 9.37
CA HIS A 452 1.53 23.16 9.32
C HIS A 452 1.26 23.84 7.98
N SER A 453 0.05 23.69 7.47
CA SER A 453 -0.33 24.28 6.18
C SER A 453 -1.75 24.83 6.18
N VAL A 454 -1.98 25.85 5.33
CA VAL A 454 -3.32 26.38 5.07
C VAL A 454 -3.50 26.54 3.56
N TYR A 455 -4.59 25.99 3.02
CA TYR A 455 -4.91 26.14 1.61
C TYR A 455 -6.39 26.36 1.34
N GLY A 456 -6.67 26.98 0.20
CA GLY A 456 -8.01 27.15 -0.35
C GLY A 456 -8.31 26.16 -1.46
N ARG A 457 -9.57 25.69 -1.52
CA ARG A 457 -10.03 24.82 -2.61
C ARG A 457 -11.31 25.37 -3.23
N VAL A 458 -11.35 25.39 -4.55
CA VAL A 458 -12.54 25.74 -5.33
C VAL A 458 -12.92 24.53 -6.20
N THR A 459 -14.16 24.10 -6.10
CA THR A 459 -14.69 23.02 -6.96
C THR A 459 -15.89 23.58 -7.75
N MET A 460 -15.84 23.43 -9.05
CA MET A 460 -16.95 23.77 -9.94
C MET A 460 -17.51 22.49 -10.59
N ARG A 461 -18.85 22.38 -10.58
CA ARG A 461 -19.58 21.28 -11.24
C ARG A 461 -20.47 21.88 -12.36
N PHE A 462 -20.41 21.31 -13.53
CA PHE A 462 -21.15 21.77 -14.73
C PHE A 462 -21.80 20.60 -15.48
#